data_1b5217c020b77c02f4e32d15d74f2178
#
_entry.id   1b5217c020b77c02f4e32d15d74f2178
#
_cell.length_a   1.000
_cell.length_b   1.000
_cell.length_c   1.000
_cell.angle_alpha   90.00
_cell.angle_beta   90.00
_cell.angle_gamma   90.00
#
_symmetry.space_group_name_H-M   'P 1'
#
loop_
_entity.id
_entity.type
_entity.pdbx_description
1 polymer ?
#
loop_
_entity_poly.entity_id
_entity_poly.type
_entity_poly.pdbx_seq_one_letter_code
_entity_poly.pdbx_strand_id
1 'polypeptide(L)'
;VFALYGESSSTLNKKTGTLLQSQFASLDVKPYVELTFSQGYGDDEKIYTIHRIPQHYTYYKAGAKKGLRKEKAESGSIALMMPDGSEYPQKEANKKIIDIVHLTKEQFMQVAMIAQGEFMDVLRKTSNEKKEIFRKLFHTEIYNDIVEELNQRRKETEKSIGDIKTKCM
;
A
#
# COMPACT_ATOMS: atom_id res chain seq x y z
N VAL A 1 -7.95 1.36 -1.62
CA VAL A 1 -6.60 1.73 -1.18
C VAL A 1 -6.66 2.78 -0.09
N PHE A 2 -7.29 3.95 -0.33
CA PHE A 2 -7.31 5.02 0.66
C PHE A 2 -7.95 4.60 1.99
N ALA A 3 -9.06 3.87 1.97
CA ALA A 3 -9.67 3.37 3.21
C ALA A 3 -8.72 2.52 4.05
N LEU A 4 -8.02 1.57 3.42
CA LEU A 4 -7.07 0.66 4.10
C LEU A 4 -5.79 1.38 4.54
N TYR A 5 -5.15 2.13 3.66
CA TYR A 5 -3.77 2.62 3.87
C TYR A 5 -3.67 4.14 4.05
N GLY A 6 -4.75 4.90 3.87
CA GLY A 6 -4.74 6.36 4.00
C GLY A 6 -4.04 7.11 2.87
N GLU A 7 -3.69 6.40 1.80
CA GLU A 7 -2.97 6.95 0.67
C GLU A 7 -3.67 6.63 -0.66
N SER A 8 -3.45 7.47 -1.66
CA SER A 8 -3.95 7.25 -3.02
C SER A 8 -3.26 6.06 -3.70
N SER A 9 -3.95 5.40 -4.62
CA SER A 9 -3.39 4.38 -5.51
C SER A 9 -2.41 4.95 -6.54
N SER A 10 -2.50 6.25 -6.86
CA SER A 10 -1.63 6.87 -7.85
C SER A 10 -0.22 7.09 -7.30
N THR A 11 0.78 6.54 -8.00
CA THR A 11 2.21 6.79 -7.74
C THR A 11 2.67 8.14 -8.31
N LEU A 12 2.04 8.59 -9.39
CA LEU A 12 2.40 9.82 -10.12
C LEU A 12 1.82 11.08 -9.47
N ASN A 13 0.64 10.97 -8.87
CA ASN A 13 -0.02 12.07 -8.16
C ASN A 13 -0.27 11.63 -6.72
N LYS A 14 0.69 11.84 -5.84
CA LYS A 14 0.44 11.77 -4.38
C LYS A 14 -0.58 12.86 -4.04
N LYS A 15 -1.86 12.58 -4.24
CA LYS A 15 -2.93 13.49 -3.85
C LYS A 15 -2.86 13.63 -2.34
N THR A 16 -2.53 14.81 -1.86
CA THR A 16 -2.69 15.16 -0.46
C THR A 16 -4.15 14.94 -0.06
N GLY A 17 -4.42 14.56 1.17
CA GLY A 17 -5.79 14.31 1.64
C GLY A 17 -6.77 15.43 1.28
N THR A 18 -6.31 16.68 1.25
CA THR A 18 -7.11 17.86 0.89
C THR A 18 -7.68 17.83 -0.52
N LEU A 19 -7.06 17.10 -1.46
CA LEU A 19 -7.57 16.92 -2.83
C LEU A 19 -8.74 15.93 -2.91
N LEU A 20 -9.00 15.18 -1.84
CA LEU A 20 -10.16 14.29 -1.74
C LEU A 20 -11.42 15.05 -1.25
N GLN A 21 -11.25 16.28 -0.77
CA GLN A 21 -12.38 17.12 -0.38
C GLN A 21 -13.08 17.68 -1.63
N SER A 22 -14.40 17.51 -1.70
CA SER A 22 -15.19 18.06 -2.79
C SER A 22 -15.11 19.58 -2.83
N GLN A 23 -14.92 20.15 -4.00
CA GLN A 23 -14.98 21.61 -4.23
C GLN A 23 -16.42 22.14 -4.22
N PHE A 24 -17.40 21.27 -4.39
CA PHE A 24 -18.82 21.62 -4.47
C PHE A 24 -19.57 21.48 -3.14
N ALA A 25 -18.96 20.77 -2.17
CA ALA A 25 -19.54 20.62 -0.84
C ALA A 25 -19.14 21.78 0.08
N SER A 26 -20.03 22.15 1.02
CA SER A 26 -19.68 23.06 2.09
C SER A 26 -18.50 22.51 2.91
N LEU A 27 -17.63 23.41 3.39
CA LEU A 27 -16.50 23.02 4.27
C LEU A 27 -16.97 22.50 5.65
N ASP A 28 -18.25 22.63 5.98
CA ASP A 28 -18.84 22.04 7.20
C ASP A 28 -19.06 20.53 7.04
N VAL A 29 -19.14 20.04 5.79
CA VAL A 29 -19.27 18.62 5.49
C VAL A 29 -17.89 18.00 5.44
N LYS A 30 -17.60 17.10 6.39
CA LYS A 30 -16.35 16.37 6.44
C LYS A 30 -16.35 15.27 5.38
N PRO A 31 -15.32 15.21 4.51
CA PRO A 31 -15.14 14.07 3.62
C PRO A 31 -14.80 12.82 4.42
N TYR A 32 -15.34 11.68 4.04
CA TYR A 32 -14.97 10.42 4.65
C TYR A 32 -15.00 9.28 3.64
N VAL A 33 -14.30 8.21 3.96
CA VAL A 33 -14.39 6.93 3.27
C VAL A 33 -14.63 5.86 4.32
N GLU A 34 -15.64 5.03 4.08
CA GLU A 34 -15.96 3.88 4.91
C GLU A 34 -15.78 2.60 4.12
N LEU A 35 -15.18 1.60 4.75
CA LEU A 35 -14.97 0.27 4.16
C LEU A 35 -15.26 -0.78 5.23
N THR A 36 -16.24 -1.63 4.94
CA THR A 36 -16.49 -2.84 5.71
C THR A 36 -15.99 -4.05 4.93
N PHE A 37 -15.25 -4.91 5.58
CA PHE A 37 -14.72 -6.14 4.97
C PHE A 37 -14.72 -7.28 6.00
N SER A 38 -14.68 -8.50 5.51
CA SER A 38 -14.60 -9.69 6.35
C SER A 38 -13.29 -10.45 6.15
N GLN A 39 -12.88 -11.17 7.17
CA GLN A 39 -11.76 -12.09 7.16
C GLN A 39 -12.17 -13.43 7.78
N GLY A 40 -11.79 -14.53 7.15
CA GLY A 40 -12.18 -15.88 7.57
C GLY A 40 -13.31 -16.44 6.72
N TYR A 41 -13.78 -17.63 7.07
CA TYR A 41 -14.86 -18.34 6.39
C TYR A 41 -15.78 -19.01 7.39
N GLY A 42 -17.08 -19.01 7.09
CA GLY A 42 -18.08 -19.70 7.92
C GLY A 42 -18.17 -19.11 9.32
N ASP A 43 -18.13 -19.95 10.34
CA ASP A 43 -18.29 -19.56 11.73
C ASP A 43 -17.12 -18.72 12.29
N ASP A 44 -15.97 -18.72 11.60
CA ASP A 44 -14.79 -17.93 11.96
C ASP A 44 -14.72 -16.56 11.23
N GLU A 45 -15.76 -16.19 10.48
CA GLU A 45 -15.82 -14.92 9.78
C GLU A 45 -15.84 -13.73 10.75
N LYS A 46 -14.89 -12.83 10.60
CA LYS A 46 -14.72 -11.61 11.39
C LYS A 46 -14.95 -10.39 10.52
N ILE A 47 -15.86 -9.52 10.94
CA ILE A 47 -16.20 -8.30 10.20
C ILE A 47 -15.49 -7.11 10.83
N TYR A 48 -14.87 -6.30 9.99
CA TYR A 48 -14.16 -5.07 10.37
C TYR A 48 -14.72 -3.90 9.58
N THR A 49 -14.84 -2.72 10.23
CA THR A 49 -15.23 -1.50 9.55
C THR A 49 -14.18 -0.42 9.79
N ILE A 50 -13.67 0.16 8.73
CA ILE A 50 -12.74 1.28 8.74
C ILE A 50 -13.50 2.52 8.31
N HIS A 51 -13.50 3.55 9.15
CA HIS A 51 -13.98 4.89 8.82
C HIS A 51 -12.79 5.84 8.82
N ARG A 52 -12.49 6.43 7.67
CA ARG A 52 -11.32 7.30 7.50
C ARG A 52 -11.70 8.66 6.96
N ILE A 53 -11.30 9.70 7.70
CA ILE A 53 -11.46 11.09 7.29
C ILE A 53 -10.10 11.56 6.73
N PRO A 54 -10.01 12.00 5.47
CA PRO A 54 -8.80 12.60 4.93
C PRO A 54 -8.50 13.97 5.54
N GLN A 55 -7.29 14.47 5.31
CA GLN A 55 -6.97 15.87 5.62
C GLN A 55 -7.88 16.79 4.81
N HIS A 56 -8.53 17.77 5.46
CA HIS A 56 -9.54 18.63 4.86
C HIS A 56 -9.55 20.01 5.45
N TYR A 57 -10.13 20.96 4.72
CA TYR A 57 -10.32 22.33 5.21
C TYR A 57 -11.70 22.47 5.87
N THR A 58 -11.74 23.33 6.90
CA THR A 58 -12.97 23.69 7.63
C THR A 58 -13.03 25.20 7.82
N TYR A 59 -14.16 25.69 8.30
CA TYR A 59 -14.30 27.10 8.68
C TYR A 59 -13.79 27.35 10.11
N TYR A 60 -13.38 28.60 10.40
CA TYR A 60 -13.20 29.03 11.78
C TYR A 60 -14.55 29.08 12.50
N LYS A 61 -14.65 28.39 13.65
CA LYS A 61 -15.89 28.28 14.42
C LYS A 61 -16.13 29.46 15.37
N ALA A 62 -15.08 30.23 15.73
CA ALA A 62 -15.14 31.34 16.68
C ALA A 62 -14.11 32.42 16.36
N GLY A 63 -14.22 33.59 17.05
CA GLY A 63 -13.30 34.72 16.92
C GLY A 63 -13.57 35.62 15.72
N ALA A 64 -12.68 36.58 15.47
CA ALA A 64 -12.79 37.56 14.38
C ALA A 64 -12.82 36.94 12.97
N LYS A 65 -12.30 35.74 12.80
CA LYS A 65 -12.29 35.00 11.53
C LYS A 65 -13.44 34.01 11.38
N LYS A 66 -14.46 34.04 12.26
CA LYS A 66 -15.60 33.10 12.19
C LYS A 66 -16.23 33.10 10.80
N GLY A 67 -16.45 31.91 10.25
CA GLY A 67 -17.02 31.71 8.91
C GLY A 67 -16.01 31.81 7.75
N LEU A 68 -14.76 32.20 8.00
CA LEU A 68 -13.70 32.13 6.99
C LEU A 68 -13.07 30.75 6.96
N ARG A 69 -12.62 30.32 5.78
CA ARG A 69 -11.86 29.08 5.62
C ARG A 69 -10.57 29.13 6.44
N LYS A 70 -10.26 28.08 7.18
CA LYS A 70 -8.98 27.94 7.87
C LYS A 70 -7.81 27.91 6.88
N GLU A 71 -6.76 28.61 7.19
CA GLU A 71 -5.52 28.64 6.38
C GLU A 71 -4.82 27.29 6.38
N LYS A 72 -4.89 26.57 7.51
CA LYS A 72 -4.31 25.24 7.69
C LYS A 72 -5.42 24.18 7.70
N ALA A 73 -5.24 23.12 6.89
CA ALA A 73 -6.14 21.98 6.88
C ALA A 73 -6.10 21.23 8.22
N GLU A 74 -7.24 20.70 8.63
CA GLU A 74 -7.32 19.77 9.76
C GLU A 74 -6.73 18.43 9.39
N SER A 75 -6.05 17.79 10.34
CA SER A 75 -5.49 16.45 10.14
C SER A 75 -6.59 15.43 9.93
N GLY A 76 -6.31 14.45 9.11
CA GLY A 76 -7.19 13.29 8.94
C GLY A 76 -7.26 12.43 10.20
N SER A 77 -8.27 11.59 10.28
CA SER A 77 -8.47 10.62 11.35
C SER A 77 -8.85 9.25 10.82
N ILE A 78 -8.72 8.24 11.65
CA ILE A 78 -9.13 6.87 11.36
C ILE A 78 -9.82 6.30 12.59
N ALA A 79 -10.92 5.58 12.37
CA ALA A 79 -11.55 4.71 13.34
C ALA A 79 -11.60 3.29 12.75
N LEU A 80 -11.16 2.31 13.50
CA LEU A 80 -11.21 0.90 13.15
C LEU A 80 -12.12 0.19 14.14
N MET A 81 -13.27 -0.26 13.67
CA MET A 81 -14.21 -1.08 14.44
C MET A 81 -13.82 -2.55 14.33
N MET A 82 -13.66 -3.18 15.48
CA MET A 82 -13.33 -4.59 15.61
C MET A 82 -14.61 -5.46 15.56
N PRO A 83 -14.48 -6.78 15.31
CA PRO A 83 -15.63 -7.69 15.24
C PRO A 83 -16.50 -7.73 16.52
N ASP A 84 -15.93 -7.41 17.68
CA ASP A 84 -16.62 -7.32 18.96
C ASP A 84 -17.35 -5.99 19.18
N GLY A 85 -17.32 -5.09 18.16
CA GLY A 85 -17.91 -3.76 18.22
C GLY A 85 -17.07 -2.71 18.97
N SER A 86 -15.86 -3.06 19.41
CA SER A 86 -14.95 -2.10 20.04
C SER A 86 -14.21 -1.26 18.99
N GLU A 87 -13.88 -0.01 19.33
CA GLU A 87 -13.02 0.83 18.51
C GLU A 87 -11.54 0.63 18.89
N TYR A 88 -10.70 0.31 17.89
CA TYR A 88 -9.28 0.12 18.10
C TYR A 88 -8.54 1.48 18.22
N PRO A 89 -7.49 1.60 19.08
CA PRO A 89 -6.77 2.85 19.28
C PRO A 89 -6.27 3.47 17.97
N GLN A 90 -6.67 4.72 17.70
CA GLN A 90 -6.41 5.44 16.44
C GLN A 90 -4.93 5.46 16.04
N LYS A 91 -4.01 5.61 17.01
CA LYS A 91 -2.56 5.70 16.74
C LYS A 91 -1.99 4.39 16.17
N GLU A 92 -2.59 3.27 16.50
CA GLU A 92 -2.13 1.94 16.11
C GLU A 92 -2.99 1.30 15.02
N ALA A 93 -4.11 1.93 14.67
CA ALA A 93 -5.08 1.40 13.72
C ALA A 93 -4.48 1.07 12.35
N ASN A 94 -3.58 1.90 11.81
CA ASN A 94 -2.92 1.63 10.54
C ASN A 94 -2.07 0.34 10.58
N LYS A 95 -1.33 0.13 11.67
CA LYS A 95 -0.54 -1.09 11.85
C LYS A 95 -1.45 -2.31 11.99
N LYS A 96 -2.50 -2.16 12.80
CA LYS A 96 -3.49 -3.24 12.98
C LYS A 96 -4.18 -3.64 11.69
N ILE A 97 -4.49 -2.70 10.79
CA ILE A 97 -5.06 -2.99 9.47
C ILE A 97 -4.10 -3.83 8.64
N ILE A 98 -2.80 -3.53 8.63
CA ILE A 98 -1.80 -4.33 7.93
C ILE A 98 -1.74 -5.75 8.52
N ASP A 99 -1.80 -5.87 9.85
CA ASP A 99 -1.82 -7.18 10.53
C ASP A 99 -3.06 -8.01 10.19
N ILE A 100 -4.23 -7.37 9.99
CA ILE A 100 -5.48 -8.03 9.59
C ILE A 100 -5.43 -8.43 8.11
N VAL A 101 -5.04 -7.51 7.24
CA VAL A 101 -5.03 -7.72 5.78
C VAL A 101 -3.83 -8.59 5.34
N HIS A 102 -2.77 -8.66 6.16
CA HIS A 102 -1.50 -9.35 5.89
C HIS A 102 -0.75 -8.84 4.65
N LEU A 103 -1.09 -7.64 4.17
CA LEU A 103 -0.45 -7.01 3.02
C LEU A 103 -0.10 -5.57 3.35
N THR A 104 1.10 -5.14 3.00
CA THR A 104 1.43 -3.71 2.95
C THR A 104 0.70 -3.05 1.78
N LYS A 105 0.69 -1.71 1.74
CA LYS A 105 0.10 -0.98 0.62
C LYS A 105 0.70 -1.39 -0.73
N GLU A 106 2.03 -1.50 -0.78
CA GLU A 106 2.78 -1.86 -1.99
C GLU A 106 2.39 -3.27 -2.46
N GLN A 107 2.35 -4.23 -1.55
CA GLN A 107 1.94 -5.61 -1.85
C GLN A 107 0.48 -5.67 -2.30
N PHE A 108 -0.41 -4.94 -1.60
CA PHE A 108 -1.82 -4.86 -1.99
C PHE A 108 -1.99 -4.27 -3.39
N MET A 109 -1.27 -3.20 -3.71
CA MET A 109 -1.29 -2.60 -5.03
C MET A 109 -0.81 -3.56 -6.12
N GLN A 110 0.20 -4.37 -5.82
CA GLN A 110 0.75 -5.34 -6.76
C GLN A 110 -0.19 -6.52 -7.02
N VAL A 111 -0.90 -7.00 -5.98
CA VAL A 111 -1.72 -8.21 -6.05
C VAL A 111 -3.18 -7.92 -6.40
N ALA A 112 -3.75 -6.89 -5.78
CA ALA A 112 -5.18 -6.61 -5.85
C ALA A 112 -5.56 -5.52 -6.86
N MET A 113 -4.61 -4.71 -7.31
CA MET A 113 -4.89 -3.60 -8.20
C MET A 113 -3.97 -3.62 -9.43
N ILE A 114 -4.56 -4.00 -10.55
CA ILE A 114 -3.98 -3.66 -11.85
C ILE A 114 -4.61 -2.33 -12.26
N ALA A 115 -3.81 -1.25 -12.24
CA ALA A 115 -4.32 0.07 -12.58
C ALA A 115 -4.85 0.07 -14.03
N GLN A 116 -5.92 0.84 -14.26
CA GLN A 116 -6.50 0.99 -15.59
C GLN A 116 -5.44 1.50 -16.58
N GLY A 117 -5.16 0.74 -17.61
CA GLY A 117 -4.08 0.99 -18.58
C GLY A 117 -2.86 0.08 -18.39
N GLU A 118 -2.44 -0.23 -17.19
CA GLU A 118 -1.27 -1.10 -16.94
C GLU A 118 -1.52 -2.54 -17.41
N PHE A 119 -2.76 -3.03 -17.33
CA PHE A 119 -3.14 -4.34 -17.86
C PHE A 119 -2.90 -4.43 -19.38
N MET A 120 -3.29 -3.40 -20.13
CA MET A 120 -3.07 -3.36 -21.58
C MET A 120 -1.58 -3.23 -21.91
N ASP A 121 -0.82 -2.51 -21.08
CA ASP A 121 0.63 -2.42 -21.24
C ASP A 121 1.30 -3.77 -20.98
N VAL A 122 0.86 -4.52 -19.96
CA VAL A 122 1.36 -5.89 -19.73
C VAL A 122 1.06 -6.80 -20.91
N LEU A 123 -0.14 -6.71 -21.52
CA LEU A 123 -0.50 -7.52 -22.68
C LEU A 123 0.35 -7.21 -23.91
N ARG A 124 0.74 -5.96 -24.11
CA ARG A 124 1.52 -5.48 -25.26
C ARG A 124 3.03 -5.71 -25.14
N LYS A 125 3.53 -5.92 -23.93
CA LYS A 125 4.96 -6.12 -23.68
C LYS A 125 5.47 -7.44 -24.22
N THR A 126 6.76 -7.48 -24.53
CA THR A 126 7.47 -8.69 -24.93
C THR A 126 7.52 -9.72 -23.79
N SER A 127 7.80 -10.98 -24.11
CA SER A 127 7.90 -12.06 -23.13
C SER A 127 8.91 -11.77 -22.01
N ASN A 128 10.03 -11.11 -22.34
CA ASN A 128 11.06 -10.74 -21.36
C ASN A 128 10.57 -9.64 -20.41
N GLU A 129 9.92 -8.60 -20.93
CA GLU A 129 9.35 -7.51 -20.13
C GLU A 129 8.20 -8.02 -19.24
N LYS A 130 7.37 -8.95 -19.74
CA LYS A 130 6.34 -9.63 -18.93
C LYS A 130 6.97 -10.39 -17.78
N LYS A 131 8.07 -11.12 -18.03
CA LYS A 131 8.81 -11.87 -17.02
C LYS A 131 9.30 -10.96 -15.89
N GLU A 132 9.84 -9.78 -16.22
CA GLU A 132 10.27 -8.79 -15.23
C GLU A 132 9.11 -8.25 -14.38
N ILE A 133 7.96 -7.97 -15.01
CA ILE A 133 6.77 -7.51 -14.28
C ILE A 133 6.27 -8.59 -13.32
N PHE A 134 6.16 -9.84 -13.79
CA PHE A 134 5.73 -10.95 -12.95
C PHE A 134 6.72 -11.25 -11.81
N ARG A 135 8.03 -11.09 -12.04
CA ARG A 135 9.03 -11.22 -10.99
C ARG A 135 8.84 -10.18 -9.90
N LYS A 136 8.62 -8.91 -10.26
CA LYS A 136 8.31 -7.83 -9.31
C LYS A 136 6.99 -8.08 -8.60
N LEU A 137 5.96 -8.50 -9.33
CA LEU A 137 4.63 -8.77 -8.79
C LEU A 137 4.65 -9.86 -7.72
N PHE A 138 5.38 -10.95 -7.97
CA PHE A 138 5.44 -12.10 -7.08
C PHE A 138 6.66 -12.10 -6.14
N HIS A 139 7.44 -11.01 -6.11
CA HIS A 139 8.67 -10.92 -5.32
C HIS A 139 9.61 -12.11 -5.51
N THR A 140 9.69 -12.62 -6.73
CA THR A 140 10.58 -13.74 -7.06
C THR A 140 12.00 -13.30 -7.41
N GLU A 141 12.33 -12.03 -7.24
CA GLU A 141 13.65 -11.45 -7.44
C GLU A 141 14.70 -12.16 -6.57
N ILE A 142 14.33 -12.48 -5.32
CA ILE A 142 15.19 -13.19 -4.38
C ILE A 142 15.71 -14.52 -4.95
N TYR A 143 14.95 -15.23 -5.76
CA TYR A 143 15.41 -16.49 -6.38
C TYR A 143 16.48 -16.25 -7.45
N ASN A 144 16.41 -15.10 -8.15
CA ASN A 144 17.48 -14.75 -9.06
C ASN A 144 18.78 -14.41 -8.34
N ASP A 145 18.68 -13.62 -7.27
CA ASP A 145 19.83 -13.24 -6.45
C ASP A 145 20.52 -14.50 -5.89
N ILE A 146 19.74 -15.47 -5.43
CA ILE A 146 20.25 -16.77 -4.99
C ILE A 146 20.97 -17.52 -6.14
N VAL A 147 20.37 -17.55 -7.33
CA VAL A 147 20.95 -18.22 -8.50
C VAL A 147 22.23 -17.52 -8.94
N GLU A 148 22.27 -16.19 -8.93
CA GLU A 148 23.46 -15.40 -9.28
C GLU A 148 24.60 -15.66 -8.28
N GLU A 149 24.30 -15.62 -6.98
CA GLU A 149 25.25 -15.90 -5.91
C GLU A 149 25.82 -17.33 -6.02
N LEU A 150 24.95 -18.32 -6.25
CA LEU A 150 25.39 -19.71 -6.45
C LEU A 150 26.28 -19.88 -7.69
N ASN A 151 25.96 -19.20 -8.78
CA ASN A 151 26.78 -19.22 -9.99
C ASN A 151 28.14 -18.55 -9.77
N GLN A 152 28.18 -17.46 -9.01
CA GLN A 152 29.44 -16.81 -8.66
C GLN A 152 30.31 -17.72 -7.80
N ARG A 153 29.77 -18.30 -6.73
CA ARG A 153 30.48 -19.25 -5.88
C ARG A 153 31.02 -20.47 -6.67
N ARG A 154 30.19 -20.97 -7.60
CA ARG A 154 30.63 -22.05 -8.49
C ARG A 154 31.85 -21.65 -9.30
N LYS A 155 31.85 -20.47 -9.95
CA LYS A 155 32.97 -19.96 -10.76
C LYS A 155 34.24 -19.79 -9.92
N GLU A 156 34.12 -19.25 -8.71
CA GLU A 156 35.23 -19.07 -7.78
C GLU A 156 35.82 -20.40 -7.36
N THR A 157 34.99 -21.39 -7.06
CA THR A 157 35.38 -22.73 -6.72
C THR A 157 36.07 -23.45 -7.89
N GLU A 158 35.49 -23.35 -9.10
CA GLU A 158 36.09 -23.92 -10.33
C GLU A 158 37.48 -23.32 -10.61
N LYS A 159 37.65 -22.00 -10.39
CA LYS A 159 38.93 -21.32 -10.52
C LYS A 159 39.94 -21.83 -9.48
N SER A 160 39.53 -21.93 -8.23
CA SER A 160 40.39 -22.43 -7.15
C SER A 160 40.85 -23.87 -7.38
N ILE A 161 39.94 -24.73 -7.91
CA ILE A 161 40.28 -26.10 -8.30
C ILE A 161 41.29 -26.08 -9.45
N GLY A 162 41.12 -25.20 -10.44
CA GLY A 162 42.04 -25.02 -11.55
C GLY A 162 43.45 -24.61 -11.06
N ASP A 163 43.50 -23.61 -10.19
CA ASP A 163 44.76 -23.12 -9.59
C ASP A 163 45.50 -24.21 -8.79
N ILE A 164 44.77 -25.02 -8.02
CA ILE A 164 45.38 -26.14 -7.26
C ILE A 164 45.90 -27.21 -8.22
N LYS A 165 45.11 -27.59 -9.25
CA LYS A 165 45.58 -28.58 -10.25
C LYS A 165 46.86 -28.14 -10.95
N THR A 166 46.97 -26.84 -11.29
CA THR A 166 48.15 -26.28 -11.94
C THR A 166 49.39 -26.29 -11.01
N LYS A 167 49.19 -26.13 -9.70
CA LYS A 167 50.27 -26.17 -8.72
C LYS A 167 50.73 -27.59 -8.37
N CYS A 168 49.92 -28.59 -8.65
CA CYS A 168 50.23 -30.00 -8.36
C CYS A 168 50.82 -30.74 -9.57
N MET A 169 50.95 -30.08 -10.72
CA MET A 169 51.68 -30.54 -11.90
C MET A 169 53.11 -29.96 -11.92
#